data_010c0fa6e2f1f427b8d4c962ae8a5eb0
#
_entry.id   010c0fa6e2f1f427b8d4c962ae8a5eb0
#
_cell.length_a   1.000
_cell.length_b   1.000
_cell.length_c   1.000
_cell.angle_alpha   90.00
_cell.angle_beta   90.00
_cell.angle_gamma   90.00
#
_symmetry.space_group_name_H-M   'P 1'
#
loop_
_entity.id
_entity.type
_entity.pdbx_description
1 polymer ?
#
loop_
_entity_poly.entity_id
_entity_poly.type
_entity_poly.pdbx_seq_one_letter_code
_entity_poly.pdbx_strand_id
1 'polypeptide(L)'
;TGIITRYLSSPDTSGYNSLFQQIPLRQTNRSIYNGKQIPEENIAELREVINDENINIRFYKHGTPEFDAIRNYIEQGNRIQMQDKAFKKELKEWMRFNRKHSEKTNDGLSYLVFGAPNLPKFISKPIIGQAVNEWSQVKGDNKKIASASHLVLFTTQNDNIPEWIDLGRNLQRFLLKSTE
;
A
#
# COMPACT_ATOMS: atom_id res chain seq x y z
N THR A 1 -5.93 -25.10 -15.85
CA THR A 1 -4.94 -25.05 -16.97
C THR A 1 -5.31 -23.98 -18.01
N GLY A 2 -6.57 -23.49 -18.07
CA GLY A 2 -7.03 -22.50 -19.05
C GLY A 2 -6.60 -21.04 -18.81
N ILE A 3 -6.19 -20.69 -17.62
CA ILE A 3 -5.83 -19.29 -17.27
C ILE A 3 -4.41 -18.94 -17.77
N ILE A 4 -3.49 -19.87 -17.74
CA ILE A 4 -2.09 -19.62 -18.15
C ILE A 4 -1.97 -19.45 -19.68
N THR A 5 -2.78 -20.12 -20.47
CA THR A 5 -2.71 -20.10 -21.94
C THR A 5 -3.21 -18.78 -22.55
N ARG A 6 -4.06 -18.04 -21.88
CA ARG A 6 -4.56 -16.73 -22.39
C ARG A 6 -3.54 -15.59 -22.28
N TYR A 7 -2.56 -15.71 -21.40
CA TYR A 7 -1.52 -14.69 -21.21
C TYR A 7 -0.37 -14.78 -22.20
N LEU A 8 -0.26 -15.89 -22.95
CA LEU A 8 0.84 -16.13 -23.89
C LEU A 8 0.49 -15.82 -25.35
N SER A 9 -0.75 -15.39 -25.64
CA SER A 9 -1.24 -15.29 -27.02
C SER A 9 -1.38 -13.89 -27.61
N SER A 10 -0.89 -12.83 -26.95
CA SER A 10 -0.83 -11.48 -27.54
C SER A 10 0.33 -10.66 -26.97
N PRO A 11 1.49 -10.67 -27.61
CA PRO A 11 2.50 -9.68 -27.31
C PRO A 11 2.17 -8.38 -28.06
N ASP A 12 1.34 -7.53 -27.49
CA ASP A 12 1.40 -6.12 -27.83
C ASP A 12 2.58 -5.54 -27.06
N THR A 13 3.73 -5.47 -27.72
CA THR A 13 5.02 -5.10 -27.14
C THR A 13 5.25 -3.59 -27.10
N SER A 14 4.37 -2.76 -27.62
CA SER A 14 4.59 -1.31 -27.74
C SER A 14 4.40 -0.52 -26.43
N GLY A 15 3.58 -1.02 -25.48
CA GLY A 15 3.42 -0.39 -24.15
C GLY A 15 4.05 -1.20 -23.02
N TYR A 16 4.58 -2.39 -23.32
CA TYR A 16 5.06 -3.35 -22.32
C TYR A 16 6.41 -2.97 -21.68
N ASN A 17 7.16 -2.08 -22.34
CA ASN A 17 8.58 -1.93 -22.01
C ASN A 17 8.86 -1.00 -20.82
N SER A 18 8.11 0.09 -20.63
CA SER A 18 8.41 1.02 -19.53
C SER A 18 7.97 0.48 -18.17
N LEU A 19 6.72 0.05 -18.05
CA LEU A 19 6.20 -0.47 -16.77
C LEU A 19 6.89 -1.76 -16.33
N PHE A 20 7.30 -2.63 -17.26
CA PHE A 20 8.05 -3.84 -16.93
C PHE A 20 9.39 -3.52 -16.28
N GLN A 21 10.09 -2.50 -16.77
CA GLN A 21 11.35 -2.05 -16.19
C GLN A 21 11.20 -1.50 -14.78
N GLN A 22 10.00 -1.03 -14.40
CA GLN A 22 9.72 -0.53 -13.06
C GLN A 22 9.51 -1.65 -12.01
N ILE A 23 9.26 -2.89 -12.43
CA ILE A 23 9.02 -4.00 -11.49
C ILE A 23 10.13 -4.14 -10.43
N PRO A 24 11.42 -4.22 -10.79
CA PRO A 24 12.50 -4.33 -9.81
C PRO A 24 12.77 -3.03 -9.04
N LEU A 25 12.31 -1.89 -9.55
CA LEU A 25 12.55 -0.57 -8.95
C LEU A 25 11.46 -0.14 -7.98
N ARG A 26 10.24 -0.67 -8.14
CA ARG A 26 9.09 -0.30 -7.32
C ARG A 26 9.29 -0.65 -5.85
N GLN A 27 9.17 0.35 -5.01
CA GLN A 27 9.21 0.20 -3.56
C GLN A 27 8.00 0.88 -2.92
N THR A 28 7.47 0.27 -1.86
CA THR A 28 6.44 0.92 -1.05
C THR A 28 7.11 1.83 -0.02
N ASN A 29 7.01 3.13 -0.22
CA ASN A 29 7.46 4.10 0.77
C ASN A 29 6.51 4.10 1.98
N ARG A 30 7.02 3.82 3.15
CA ARG A 30 6.29 3.83 4.42
C ARG A 30 6.75 4.96 5.35
N SER A 31 7.62 5.83 4.86
CA SER A 31 8.13 6.98 5.60
C SER A 31 7.18 8.18 5.51
N ILE A 32 7.47 9.22 6.28
CA ILE A 32 6.83 10.52 6.13
C ILE A 32 7.31 11.13 4.81
N TYR A 33 6.38 11.69 4.03
CA TYR A 33 6.68 12.34 2.76
C TYR A 33 7.27 13.73 2.98
N ASN A 34 7.88 14.28 1.94
CA ASN A 34 8.55 15.57 1.99
C ASN A 34 7.62 16.79 1.75
N GLY A 35 6.32 16.55 1.61
CA GLY A 35 5.30 17.57 1.39
C GLY A 35 5.26 18.16 -0.03
N LYS A 36 6.11 17.69 -0.96
CA LYS A 36 6.04 18.13 -2.36
C LYS A 36 4.71 17.73 -2.99
N GLN A 37 4.11 18.68 -3.70
CA GLN A 37 2.91 18.41 -4.49
C GLN A 37 3.28 17.63 -5.76
N ILE A 38 2.42 16.73 -6.17
CA ILE A 38 2.54 16.04 -7.46
C ILE A 38 1.99 17.01 -8.52
N PRO A 39 2.74 17.26 -9.61
CA PRO A 39 2.25 18.09 -10.73
C PRO A 39 0.97 17.53 -11.35
N GLU A 40 0.10 18.40 -11.84
CA GLU A 40 -1.19 17.99 -12.42
C GLU A 40 -1.01 17.12 -13.68
N GLU A 41 0.06 17.34 -14.47
CA GLU A 41 0.42 16.49 -15.59
C GLU A 41 0.69 15.05 -15.17
N ASN A 42 1.41 14.84 -14.07
CA ASN A 42 1.68 13.49 -13.54
C ASN A 42 0.39 12.85 -12.99
N ILE A 43 -0.52 13.64 -12.40
CA ILE A 43 -1.83 13.14 -11.96
C ILE A 43 -2.65 12.68 -13.16
N ALA A 44 -2.62 13.43 -14.27
CA ALA A 44 -3.31 13.07 -15.52
C ALA A 44 -2.75 11.75 -16.09
N GLU A 45 -1.43 11.61 -16.19
CA GLU A 45 -0.79 10.38 -16.64
C GLU A 45 -1.14 9.17 -15.76
N LEU A 46 -1.17 9.35 -14.44
CA LEU A 46 -1.56 8.29 -13.51
C LEU A 46 -3.03 7.88 -13.66
N ARG A 47 -3.92 8.78 -14.09
CA ARG A 47 -5.32 8.45 -14.38
C ARG A 47 -5.44 7.63 -15.66
N GLU A 48 -4.69 7.98 -16.70
CA GLU A 48 -4.72 7.33 -18.01
C GLU A 48 -4.25 5.87 -17.97
N VAL A 49 -3.44 5.50 -16.98
CA VAL A 49 -3.00 4.11 -16.79
C VAL A 49 -4.15 3.16 -16.45
N ILE A 50 -5.24 3.69 -15.90
CA ILE A 50 -6.44 2.93 -15.55
C ILE A 50 -7.38 2.95 -16.75
N ASN A 51 -7.36 1.89 -17.52
CA ASN A 51 -8.20 1.70 -18.70
C ASN A 51 -9.20 0.55 -18.47
N ASP A 52 -10.10 0.75 -17.49
CA ASP A 52 -11.11 -0.24 -17.12
C ASP A 52 -12.38 0.49 -16.65
N GLU A 53 -13.48 0.29 -17.36
CA GLU A 53 -14.76 0.98 -17.11
C GLU A 53 -15.38 0.65 -15.77
N ASN A 54 -15.03 -0.50 -15.18
CA ASN A 54 -15.55 -0.95 -13.90
C ASN A 54 -14.75 -0.38 -12.72
N ILE A 55 -13.61 0.27 -12.99
CA ILE A 55 -12.73 0.79 -11.94
C ILE A 55 -12.74 2.31 -11.97
N ASN A 56 -13.07 2.89 -10.83
CA ASN A 56 -13.03 4.34 -10.64
C ASN A 56 -11.83 4.71 -9.76
N ILE A 57 -11.05 5.72 -10.20
CA ILE A 57 -9.95 6.30 -9.46
C ILE A 57 -10.24 7.76 -9.12
N ARG A 58 -10.10 8.11 -7.84
CA ARG A 58 -10.29 9.47 -7.36
C ARG A 58 -9.07 9.95 -6.59
N PHE A 59 -8.61 11.16 -6.91
CA PHE A 59 -7.52 11.83 -6.22
C PHE A 59 -8.10 12.91 -5.31
N TYR A 60 -7.72 12.86 -4.04
CA TYR A 60 -8.10 13.83 -3.03
C TYR A 60 -6.86 14.62 -2.63
N LYS A 61 -6.80 15.89 -3.00
CA LYS A 61 -5.66 16.76 -2.76
C LYS A 61 -5.58 17.17 -1.29
N HIS A 62 -4.40 17.16 -0.72
CA HIS A 62 -4.18 17.66 0.64
C HIS A 62 -4.68 19.09 0.83
N GLY A 63 -5.34 19.34 1.95
CA GLY A 63 -5.92 20.63 2.29
C GLY A 63 -7.34 20.85 1.75
N THR A 64 -7.96 19.84 1.11
CA THR A 64 -9.39 19.89 0.73
C THR A 64 -10.27 19.19 1.77
N PRO A 65 -11.56 19.59 1.90
CA PRO A 65 -12.51 18.93 2.80
C PRO A 65 -12.66 17.43 2.52
N GLU A 66 -12.60 17.03 1.26
CA GLU A 66 -12.71 15.64 0.83
C GLU A 66 -11.50 14.81 1.29
N PHE A 67 -10.28 15.37 1.21
CA PHE A 67 -9.08 14.75 1.76
C PHE A 67 -9.23 14.50 3.26
N ASP A 68 -9.72 15.50 4.01
CA ASP A 68 -9.92 15.39 5.44
C ASP A 68 -11.02 14.37 5.79
N ALA A 69 -12.07 14.28 5.00
CA ALA A 69 -13.11 13.27 5.18
C ALA A 69 -12.54 11.84 5.01
N ILE A 70 -11.79 11.58 3.93
CA ILE A 70 -11.14 10.27 3.69
C ILE A 70 -10.13 9.96 4.80
N ARG A 71 -9.31 10.93 5.22
CA ARG A 71 -8.40 10.77 6.35
C ARG A 71 -9.13 10.33 7.63
N ASN A 72 -10.26 10.95 7.93
CA ASN A 72 -11.06 10.63 9.11
C ASN A 72 -11.64 9.20 9.02
N TYR A 73 -12.08 8.75 7.85
CA TYR A 73 -12.53 7.37 7.66
C TYR A 73 -11.39 6.35 7.83
N ILE A 74 -10.20 6.65 7.32
CA ILE A 74 -9.01 5.81 7.53
C ILE A 74 -8.69 5.72 9.03
N GLU A 75 -8.71 6.85 9.74
CA GLU A 75 -8.45 6.86 11.18
C GLU A 75 -9.48 6.02 11.95
N GLN A 76 -10.76 6.16 11.64
CA GLN A 76 -11.82 5.37 12.26
C GLN A 76 -11.65 3.88 11.98
N GLY A 77 -11.38 3.52 10.70
CA GLY A 77 -11.11 2.13 10.31
C GLY A 77 -9.91 1.53 11.06
N ASN A 78 -8.82 2.28 11.16
CA ASN A 78 -7.63 1.87 11.93
C ASN A 78 -7.95 1.63 13.41
N ARG A 79 -8.77 2.49 14.02
CA ARG A 79 -9.19 2.32 15.43
C ARG A 79 -9.98 1.03 15.61
N ILE A 80 -10.99 0.79 14.75
CA ILE A 80 -11.82 -0.42 14.79
C ILE A 80 -10.95 -1.66 14.60
N GLN A 81 -10.09 -1.66 13.59
CA GLN A 81 -9.19 -2.77 13.28
C GLN A 81 -8.24 -3.08 14.45
N MET A 82 -7.68 -2.04 15.09
CA MET A 82 -6.79 -2.21 16.22
C MET A 82 -7.51 -2.59 17.53
N GLN A 83 -8.84 -2.55 17.59
CA GLN A 83 -9.61 -3.11 18.70
C GLN A 83 -9.84 -4.61 18.53
N ASP A 84 -9.80 -5.13 17.31
CA ASP A 84 -9.95 -6.56 17.04
C ASP A 84 -8.74 -7.35 17.58
N LYS A 85 -9.04 -8.30 18.47
CA LYS A 85 -8.03 -9.18 19.09
C LYS A 85 -7.47 -10.20 18.10
N ALA A 86 -8.30 -10.69 17.16
CA ALA A 86 -7.90 -11.66 16.14
C ALA A 86 -6.93 -10.99 15.16
N PHE A 87 -7.25 -9.80 14.67
CA PHE A 87 -6.37 -9.00 13.84
C PHE A 87 -5.00 -8.72 14.51
N LYS A 88 -5.01 -8.27 15.78
CA LYS A 88 -3.75 -8.02 16.50
C LYS A 88 -2.91 -9.29 16.69
N LYS A 89 -3.55 -10.43 16.88
CA LYS A 89 -2.86 -11.72 16.99
C LYS A 89 -2.19 -12.08 15.67
N GLU A 90 -2.94 -12.04 14.58
CA GLU A 90 -2.44 -12.31 13.23
C GLU A 90 -1.30 -11.36 12.85
N LEU A 91 -1.47 -10.05 13.06
CA LEU A 91 -0.44 -9.06 12.79
C LEU A 91 0.89 -9.40 13.51
N LYS A 92 0.83 -9.82 14.78
CA LYS A 92 2.01 -10.25 15.53
C LYS A 92 2.65 -11.53 14.99
N GLU A 93 1.87 -12.44 14.43
CA GLU A 93 2.37 -13.66 13.80
C GLU A 93 3.14 -13.36 12.51
N TRP A 94 2.74 -12.29 11.78
CA TRP A 94 3.43 -11.81 10.58
C TRP A 94 4.65 -10.93 10.86
N MET A 95 4.94 -10.54 12.11
CA MET A 95 6.09 -9.71 12.46
C MET A 95 7.40 -10.48 12.48
N ARG A 96 8.44 -9.90 11.90
CA ARG A 96 9.82 -10.39 11.92
C ARG A 96 10.67 -9.43 12.76
N PHE A 97 11.05 -9.88 13.95
CA PHE A 97 11.53 -9.03 15.05
C PHE A 97 12.99 -8.58 14.94
N ASN A 98 13.78 -9.20 14.06
CA ASN A 98 15.17 -8.82 13.78
C ASN A 98 15.61 -9.36 12.42
N ARG A 99 16.84 -8.99 12.00
CA ARG A 99 17.42 -9.38 10.72
C ARG A 99 17.46 -10.91 10.55
N LYS A 100 17.98 -11.64 11.52
CA LYS A 100 18.07 -13.11 11.47
C LYS A 100 16.69 -13.76 11.29
N HIS A 101 15.66 -13.23 11.95
CA HIS A 101 14.30 -13.75 11.82
C HIS A 101 13.72 -13.46 10.44
N SER A 102 13.91 -12.26 9.92
CA SER A 102 13.46 -11.84 8.59
C SER A 102 14.14 -12.64 7.48
N GLU A 103 15.46 -12.81 7.54
CA GLU A 103 16.25 -13.58 6.55
C GLU A 103 15.92 -15.08 6.59
N LYS A 104 15.61 -15.63 7.76
CA LYS A 104 15.26 -17.05 7.89
C LYS A 104 13.90 -17.38 7.28
N THR A 105 12.92 -16.46 7.42
CA THR A 105 11.55 -16.72 6.97
C THR A 105 11.30 -16.24 5.54
N ASN A 106 12.01 -15.20 5.09
CA ASN A 106 11.84 -14.52 3.79
C ASN A 106 10.39 -14.10 3.51
N ASP A 107 9.62 -13.82 4.55
CA ASP A 107 8.22 -13.42 4.50
C ASP A 107 7.88 -12.40 5.60
N GLY A 108 6.62 -11.97 5.65
CA GLY A 108 6.08 -11.14 6.71
C GLY A 108 6.59 -9.70 6.73
N LEU A 109 6.38 -9.04 7.87
CA LEU A 109 6.72 -7.64 8.10
C LEU A 109 8.06 -7.54 8.85
N SER A 110 9.09 -7.09 8.16
CA SER A 110 10.42 -6.88 8.75
C SER A 110 10.38 -5.84 9.88
N TYR A 111 11.22 -6.02 10.87
CA TYR A 111 11.44 -5.07 11.97
C TYR A 111 11.71 -3.63 11.49
N LEU A 112 12.31 -3.49 10.30
CA LEU A 112 12.56 -2.18 9.67
C LEU A 112 11.28 -1.41 9.35
N VAL A 113 10.19 -2.10 9.03
CA VAL A 113 8.88 -1.47 8.74
C VAL A 113 8.36 -0.71 9.96
N PHE A 114 8.75 -1.14 11.16
CA PHE A 114 8.38 -0.52 12.43
C PHE A 114 9.43 0.48 12.93
N GLY A 115 10.48 0.76 12.14
CA GLY A 115 11.59 1.62 12.56
C GLY A 115 12.40 1.04 13.74
N ALA A 116 12.31 -0.27 13.97
CA ALA A 116 12.98 -0.92 15.10
C ALA A 116 14.45 -1.23 14.78
N PRO A 117 15.37 -1.05 15.74
CA PRO A 117 16.76 -1.44 15.56
C PRO A 117 16.90 -2.97 15.52
N ASN A 118 18.00 -3.42 14.89
CA ASN A 118 18.32 -4.85 14.82
C ASN A 118 18.84 -5.35 16.18
N LEU A 119 17.95 -5.80 17.03
CA LEU A 119 18.24 -6.33 18.37
C LEU A 119 17.95 -7.84 18.45
N PRO A 120 18.54 -8.56 19.41
CA PRO A 120 18.14 -9.93 19.71
C PRO A 120 16.64 -10.08 19.91
N LYS A 121 16.04 -11.18 19.43
CA LYS A 121 14.59 -11.40 19.43
C LYS A 121 13.92 -11.24 20.80
N PHE A 122 14.61 -11.63 21.87
CA PHE A 122 14.08 -11.52 23.24
C PHE A 122 13.93 -10.07 23.70
N ILE A 123 14.71 -9.12 23.12
CA ILE A 123 14.60 -7.68 23.37
C ILE A 123 13.62 -7.04 22.38
N SER A 124 13.73 -7.34 21.09
CA SER A 124 12.92 -6.70 20.05
C SER A 124 11.45 -7.13 20.08
N LYS A 125 11.16 -8.37 20.46
CA LYS A 125 9.78 -8.89 20.53
C LYS A 125 8.87 -8.09 21.47
N PRO A 126 9.21 -7.79 22.72
CA PRO A 126 8.37 -6.96 23.59
C PRO A 126 8.28 -5.50 23.07
N ILE A 127 9.38 -4.92 22.58
CA ILE A 127 9.40 -3.54 22.06
C ILE A 127 8.46 -3.39 20.87
N ILE A 128 8.62 -4.23 19.85
CA ILE A 128 7.76 -4.21 18.65
C ILE A 128 6.33 -4.60 19.00
N GLY A 129 6.14 -5.58 19.89
CA GLY A 129 4.83 -6.01 20.35
C GLY A 129 4.04 -4.91 21.10
N GLN A 130 4.73 -4.04 21.83
CA GLN A 130 4.14 -2.86 22.47
C GLN A 130 3.88 -1.72 21.49
N ALA A 131 4.70 -1.57 20.44
CA ALA A 131 4.48 -0.59 19.38
C ALA A 131 3.21 -0.86 18.57
N VAL A 132 2.70 -2.10 18.60
CA VAL A 132 1.43 -2.52 17.96
C VAL A 132 0.27 -2.27 18.92
N ASN A 133 0.05 -1.01 19.21
CA ASN A 133 -1.15 -0.57 19.92
C ASN A 133 -1.92 0.46 19.08
N GLU A 134 -3.20 0.61 19.39
CA GLU A 134 -4.11 1.51 18.67
C GLU A 134 -3.52 2.92 18.54
N TRP A 135 -3.06 3.49 19.64
CA TRP A 135 -2.57 4.86 19.67
C TRP A 135 -1.32 5.07 18.79
N SER A 136 -0.34 4.16 18.84
CA SER A 136 0.90 4.26 18.05
C SER A 136 0.61 4.13 16.55
N GLN A 137 -0.25 3.20 16.16
CA GLN A 137 -0.62 2.97 14.77
C GLN A 137 -1.38 4.18 14.21
N VAL A 138 -2.45 4.60 14.87
CA VAL A 138 -3.26 5.75 14.45
C VAL A 138 -2.41 7.02 14.36
N LYS A 139 -1.55 7.28 15.35
CA LYS A 139 -0.66 8.45 15.33
C LYS A 139 0.38 8.38 14.22
N GLY A 140 0.94 7.19 13.98
CA GLY A 140 1.90 6.95 12.90
C GLY A 140 1.29 7.16 11.52
N ASP A 141 0.12 6.59 11.28
CA ASP A 141 -0.58 6.69 10.01
C ASP A 141 -1.10 8.11 9.76
N ASN A 142 -1.63 8.78 10.78
CA ASN A 142 -2.02 10.19 10.67
C ASN A 142 -0.87 11.11 10.27
N LYS A 143 0.35 10.86 10.78
CA LYS A 143 1.54 11.63 10.36
C LYS A 143 1.90 11.41 8.90
N LYS A 144 1.83 10.17 8.43
CA LYS A 144 2.09 9.82 7.02
C LYS A 144 1.04 10.45 6.11
N ILE A 145 -0.24 10.29 6.44
CA ILE A 145 -1.35 10.87 5.68
C ILE A 145 -1.23 12.39 5.62
N ALA A 146 -0.96 13.04 6.76
CA ALA A 146 -0.78 14.49 6.82
C ALA A 146 0.42 15.00 6.00
N SER A 147 1.38 14.15 5.67
CA SER A 147 2.52 14.50 4.81
C SER A 147 2.29 14.16 3.33
N ALA A 148 1.22 13.45 2.99
CA ALA A 148 0.91 13.08 1.61
C ALA A 148 0.33 14.27 0.83
N SER A 149 0.71 14.41 -0.43
CA SER A 149 0.14 15.42 -1.34
C SER A 149 -1.29 15.07 -1.76
N HIS A 150 -1.56 13.78 -1.92
CA HIS A 150 -2.87 13.24 -2.32
C HIS A 150 -3.18 11.94 -1.60
N LEU A 151 -4.47 11.67 -1.41
CA LEU A 151 -5.01 10.33 -1.17
C LEU A 151 -5.64 9.85 -2.46
N VAL A 152 -5.43 8.58 -2.79
CA VAL A 152 -5.99 7.99 -4.00
C VAL A 152 -6.91 6.84 -3.60
N LEU A 153 -8.17 6.93 -4.02
CA LEU A 153 -9.20 5.93 -3.77
C LEU A 153 -9.51 5.18 -5.05
N PHE A 154 -9.41 3.86 -5.00
CA PHE A 154 -9.85 2.95 -6.05
C PHE A 154 -11.15 2.30 -5.62
N THR A 155 -12.14 2.26 -6.51
CA THR A 155 -13.42 1.59 -6.28
C THR A 155 -13.82 0.78 -7.49
N THR A 156 -14.55 -0.31 -7.26
CA THR A 156 -15.22 -1.12 -8.30
C THR A 156 -16.71 -0.79 -8.34
N GLN A 157 -17.39 -1.15 -9.42
CA GLN A 157 -18.85 -1.00 -9.52
C GLN A 157 -19.58 -2.04 -8.69
N ASN A 158 -19.06 -3.28 -8.66
CA ASN A 158 -19.67 -4.39 -7.95
C ASN A 158 -18.67 -5.03 -6.99
N ASP A 159 -19.21 -5.70 -5.97
CA ASP A 159 -18.45 -6.45 -4.98
C ASP A 159 -18.38 -7.93 -5.38
N ASN A 160 -17.46 -8.26 -6.30
CA ASN A 160 -17.27 -9.62 -6.83
C ASN A 160 -15.81 -9.93 -7.13
N ILE A 161 -15.49 -11.22 -7.19
CA ILE A 161 -14.10 -11.70 -7.38
C ILE A 161 -13.44 -11.21 -8.68
N PRO A 162 -14.11 -11.22 -9.86
CA PRO A 162 -13.51 -10.68 -11.08
C PRO A 162 -13.06 -9.22 -10.94
N GLU A 163 -13.94 -8.36 -10.41
CA GLU A 163 -13.61 -6.94 -10.22
C GLU A 163 -12.52 -6.72 -9.16
N TRP A 164 -12.44 -7.55 -8.11
CA TRP A 164 -11.34 -7.48 -7.15
C TRP A 164 -9.98 -7.79 -7.79
N ILE A 165 -9.96 -8.79 -8.69
CA ILE A 165 -8.74 -9.14 -9.43
C ILE A 165 -8.34 -7.99 -10.36
N ASP A 166 -9.29 -7.42 -11.09
CA ASP A 166 -9.05 -6.30 -12.01
C ASP A 166 -8.64 -5.03 -11.26
N LEU A 167 -9.25 -4.76 -10.11
CA LEU A 167 -8.79 -3.69 -9.20
C LEU A 167 -7.32 -3.87 -8.81
N GLY A 168 -6.94 -5.07 -8.40
CA GLY A 168 -5.54 -5.38 -8.03
C GLY A 168 -4.56 -5.20 -9.19
N ARG A 169 -4.96 -5.60 -10.40
CA ARG A 169 -4.14 -5.42 -11.62
C ARG A 169 -3.96 -3.95 -11.98
N ASN A 170 -5.03 -3.17 -11.90
CA ASN A 170 -4.98 -1.73 -12.18
C ASN A 170 -4.21 -0.98 -11.10
N LEU A 171 -4.37 -1.34 -9.82
CA LEU A 171 -3.54 -0.80 -8.73
C LEU A 171 -2.05 -1.09 -8.97
N GLN A 172 -1.71 -2.31 -9.40
CA GLN A 172 -0.31 -2.63 -9.72
C GLN A 172 0.23 -1.79 -10.88
N ARG A 173 -0.54 -1.58 -11.96
CA ARG A 173 -0.15 -0.69 -13.06
C ARG A 173 0.09 0.74 -12.58
N PHE A 174 -0.83 1.26 -11.76
CA PHE A 174 -0.71 2.57 -11.15
C PHE A 174 0.58 2.70 -10.32
N LEU A 175 0.88 1.71 -9.48
CA LEU A 175 2.10 1.70 -8.66
C LEU A 175 3.38 1.63 -9.51
N LEU A 176 3.37 0.90 -10.62
CA LEU A 176 4.50 0.86 -11.55
C LEU A 176 4.67 2.21 -12.25
N LYS A 177 3.59 2.82 -12.76
CA LYS A 177 3.63 4.15 -13.38
C LYS A 177 4.11 5.23 -12.41
N SER A 178 3.71 5.16 -11.15
CA SER A 178 4.17 6.10 -10.12
C SER A 178 5.64 5.93 -9.72
N THR A 179 6.33 4.92 -10.25
CA THR A 179 7.76 4.66 -10.04
C THR A 179 8.60 5.24 -11.19
N GLU A 180 8.00 5.38 -12.36
CA GLU A 180 8.59 5.99 -13.56
C GLU A 180 8.82 7.49 -13.37
#